data_0f5a64713fc7053e064c766cb94c2570
#
_entry.id   0f5a64713fc7053e064c766cb94c2570
#
_cell.length_a   1.000
_cell.length_b   1.000
_cell.length_c   1.000
_cell.angle_alpha   90.00
_cell.angle_beta   90.00
_cell.angle_gamma   90.00
#
_symmetry.space_group_name_H-M   'P 1'
#
loop_
_entity.id
_entity.type
_entity.pdbx_description
1 polymer ?
#
loop_
_entity_poly.entity_id
_entity_poly.type
_entity_poly.pdbx_seq_one_letter_code
_entity_poly.pdbx_strand_id
1 'polypeptide(L)'
;MNFYATFSIPFIVGVVTMFVVLIVKYGSWIFGLSAADRMRIVKGIPSRQTPLAVWEVVRESLLHRRIFKVNPLLGYMHMSLAFGWFLLIVVGWIETVAYLGFRYVPLHGHVFFKYFATELPHKPVFDFLMDLLLLFVLSGVTLAFGKRIYSQAMGMHRTTRHVLGDRIALS
;
A
#
# COMPACT_ATOMS: atom_id res chain seq x y z
N MET A 1 4.92 -17.83 23.65
CA MET A 1 3.99 -17.50 22.55
C MET A 1 4.84 -16.95 21.42
N ASN A 2 4.83 -17.59 20.24
CA ASN A 2 5.65 -17.15 19.13
C ASN A 2 5.00 -15.88 18.54
N PHE A 3 5.52 -14.70 18.90
CA PHE A 3 5.03 -13.40 18.43
C PHE A 3 4.96 -13.36 16.89
N TYR A 4 5.86 -14.05 16.23
CA TYR A 4 5.87 -14.26 14.80
C TYR A 4 4.57 -14.89 14.26
N ALA A 5 4.05 -15.91 14.92
CA ALA A 5 2.82 -16.57 14.48
C ALA A 5 1.58 -15.69 14.70
N THR A 6 1.54 -14.94 15.80
CA THR A 6 0.40 -14.07 16.15
C THR A 6 0.21 -12.92 15.16
N PHE A 7 1.30 -12.35 14.64
CA PHE A 7 1.25 -11.28 13.64
C PHE A 7 1.19 -11.82 12.20
N SER A 8 1.99 -12.85 11.90
CA SER A 8 2.16 -13.36 10.53
C SER A 8 0.88 -13.96 9.97
N ILE A 9 0.10 -14.67 10.78
CA ILE A 9 -1.12 -15.31 10.32
C ILE A 9 -2.17 -14.28 9.88
N PRO A 10 -2.56 -13.28 10.68
CA PRO A 10 -3.49 -12.24 10.26
C PRO A 10 -2.99 -11.47 9.02
N PHE A 11 -1.69 -11.17 8.96
CA PHE A 11 -1.09 -10.48 7.82
C PHE A 11 -1.20 -11.30 6.53
N ILE A 12 -0.83 -12.57 6.55
CA ILE A 12 -0.92 -13.48 5.39
C ILE A 12 -2.37 -13.65 4.96
N VAL A 13 -3.29 -13.85 5.91
CA VAL A 13 -4.74 -13.97 5.62
C VAL A 13 -5.24 -12.69 4.94
N GLY A 14 -4.87 -11.51 5.45
CA GLY A 14 -5.22 -10.23 4.86
C GLY A 14 -4.69 -10.07 3.42
N VAL A 15 -3.42 -10.39 3.20
CA VAL A 15 -2.79 -10.32 1.87
C VAL A 15 -3.43 -11.31 0.90
N VAL A 16 -3.65 -12.56 1.31
CA VAL A 16 -4.30 -13.58 0.47
C VAL A 16 -5.73 -13.15 0.12
N THR A 17 -6.49 -12.68 1.11
CA THR A 17 -7.86 -12.18 0.88
C THR A 17 -7.86 -11.02 -0.11
N MET A 18 -6.94 -10.06 0.04
CA MET A 18 -6.80 -8.95 -0.89
C MET A 18 -6.53 -9.45 -2.33
N PHE A 19 -5.60 -10.38 -2.52
CA PHE A 19 -5.30 -10.93 -3.83
C PHE A 19 -6.49 -11.70 -4.43
N VAL A 20 -7.19 -12.50 -3.63
CA VAL A 20 -8.39 -13.23 -4.09
C VAL A 20 -9.47 -12.24 -4.55
N VAL A 21 -9.75 -11.20 -3.77
CA VAL A 21 -10.71 -10.16 -4.14
C VAL A 21 -10.30 -9.45 -5.44
N LEU A 22 -9.03 -9.11 -5.59
CA LEU A 22 -8.52 -8.48 -6.82
C LEU A 22 -8.66 -9.40 -8.02
N ILE A 23 -8.27 -10.67 -7.90
CA ILE A 23 -8.38 -11.67 -8.97
C ILE A 23 -9.84 -11.87 -9.38
N VAL A 24 -10.75 -12.03 -8.42
CA VAL A 24 -12.18 -12.20 -8.70
C VAL A 24 -12.74 -10.95 -9.37
N LYS A 25 -12.44 -9.77 -8.86
CA LYS A 25 -12.94 -8.50 -9.40
C LYS A 25 -12.42 -8.22 -10.81
N TYR A 26 -11.12 -8.30 -11.02
CA TYR A 26 -10.54 -8.06 -12.35
C TYR A 26 -10.81 -9.20 -13.32
N GLY A 27 -10.82 -10.43 -12.83
CA GLY A 27 -11.21 -11.60 -13.62
C GLY A 27 -12.64 -11.46 -14.15
N SER A 28 -13.62 -11.19 -13.28
CA SER A 28 -15.01 -11.00 -13.69
C SER A 28 -15.17 -9.85 -14.69
N TRP A 29 -14.42 -8.76 -14.51
CA TRP A 29 -14.39 -7.65 -15.46
C TRP A 29 -13.84 -8.07 -16.83
N ILE A 30 -12.70 -8.75 -16.87
CA ILE A 30 -12.08 -9.23 -18.12
C ILE A 30 -12.97 -10.25 -18.83
N PHE A 31 -13.60 -11.16 -18.08
CA PHE A 31 -14.53 -12.14 -18.65
C PHE A 31 -15.81 -11.51 -19.22
N GLY A 32 -16.24 -10.38 -18.64
CA GLY A 32 -17.38 -9.60 -19.17
C GLY A 32 -17.09 -8.81 -20.45
N LEU A 33 -15.80 -8.67 -20.84
CA LEU A 33 -15.41 -7.98 -22.07
C LEU A 33 -15.69 -8.83 -23.31
N SER A 34 -15.93 -8.14 -24.45
CA SER A 34 -16.00 -8.79 -25.76
C SER A 34 -14.71 -9.54 -26.10
N ALA A 35 -14.79 -10.57 -26.95
CA ALA A 35 -13.60 -11.31 -27.40
C ALA A 35 -12.58 -10.40 -28.11
N ALA A 36 -13.05 -9.39 -28.84
CA ALA A 36 -12.19 -8.41 -29.49
C ALA A 36 -11.42 -7.55 -28.47
N ASP A 37 -12.08 -7.11 -27.40
CA ASP A 37 -11.45 -6.27 -26.38
C ASP A 37 -10.47 -7.08 -25.53
N ARG A 38 -10.78 -8.33 -25.20
CA ARG A 38 -9.82 -9.25 -24.53
C ARG A 38 -8.55 -9.42 -25.37
N MET A 39 -8.71 -9.62 -26.69
CA MET A 39 -7.56 -9.74 -27.59
C MET A 39 -6.74 -8.44 -27.66
N ARG A 40 -7.39 -7.26 -27.61
CA ARG A 40 -6.69 -5.97 -27.55
C ARG A 40 -5.86 -5.83 -26.27
N ILE A 41 -6.39 -6.25 -25.12
CA ILE A 41 -5.65 -6.24 -23.85
C ILE A 41 -4.40 -7.12 -23.98
N VAL A 42 -4.54 -8.38 -24.41
CA VAL A 42 -3.41 -9.31 -24.54
C VAL A 42 -2.35 -8.79 -25.50
N LYS A 43 -2.75 -8.24 -26.65
CA LYS A 43 -1.82 -7.63 -27.62
C LYS A 43 -1.22 -6.31 -27.13
N GLY A 44 -1.90 -5.60 -26.25
CA GLY A 44 -1.45 -4.35 -25.66
C GLY A 44 -0.33 -4.53 -24.63
N ILE A 45 -0.31 -5.64 -23.89
CA ILE A 45 0.68 -5.91 -22.83
C ILE A 45 2.13 -5.80 -23.32
N PRO A 46 2.55 -6.40 -24.44
CA PRO A 46 3.93 -6.30 -24.94
C PRO A 46 4.19 -5.02 -25.77
N SER A 47 3.39 -3.99 -25.62
CA SER A 47 3.53 -2.74 -26.41
C SER A 47 4.44 -1.72 -25.73
N ARG A 48 4.93 -0.73 -26.50
CA ARG A 48 5.68 0.42 -25.98
C ARG A 48 4.85 1.29 -25.01
N GLN A 49 3.55 1.13 -24.99
CA GLN A 49 2.65 1.86 -24.09
C GLN A 49 2.68 1.28 -22.66
N THR A 50 3.06 0.02 -22.48
CA THR A 50 3.11 -0.61 -21.15
C THR A 50 4.03 0.12 -20.16
N PRO A 51 5.29 0.47 -20.49
CA PRO A 51 6.12 1.23 -19.55
C PRO A 51 5.55 2.65 -19.26
N LEU A 52 4.89 3.27 -20.24
CA LEU A 52 4.20 4.55 -20.01
C LEU A 52 3.00 4.39 -19.06
N ALA A 53 2.22 3.32 -19.23
CA ALA A 53 1.10 2.99 -18.34
C ALA A 53 1.60 2.69 -16.92
N VAL A 54 2.69 1.92 -16.77
CA VAL A 54 3.30 1.67 -15.45
C VAL A 54 3.77 2.98 -14.82
N TRP A 55 4.41 3.86 -15.59
CA TRP A 55 4.80 5.18 -15.09
C TRP A 55 3.60 6.03 -14.67
N GLU A 56 2.50 5.96 -15.43
CA GLU A 56 1.26 6.66 -15.07
C GLU A 56 0.68 6.12 -13.76
N VAL A 57 0.68 4.80 -13.56
CA VAL A 57 0.27 4.17 -12.29
C VAL A 57 1.14 4.68 -11.13
N VAL A 58 2.45 4.70 -11.26
CA VAL A 58 3.35 5.24 -10.23
C VAL A 58 3.01 6.69 -9.92
N ARG A 59 2.89 7.51 -10.95
CA ARG A 59 2.65 8.96 -10.82
C ARG A 59 1.28 9.29 -10.23
N GLU A 60 0.24 8.54 -10.61
CA GLU A 60 -1.13 8.86 -10.20
C GLU A 60 -1.59 8.04 -8.98
N SER A 61 -1.08 6.81 -8.80
CA SER A 61 -1.50 5.95 -7.70
C SER A 61 -0.57 6.00 -6.48
N LEU A 62 0.75 6.13 -6.67
CA LEU A 62 1.68 6.27 -5.55
C LEU A 62 1.89 7.74 -5.16
N LEU A 63 2.18 8.60 -6.12
CA LEU A 63 2.46 10.02 -5.85
C LEU A 63 1.20 10.89 -5.82
N HIS A 64 0.04 10.39 -6.22
CA HIS A 64 -1.25 11.08 -6.19
C HIS A 64 -1.22 12.49 -6.82
N ARG A 65 -0.47 12.66 -7.92
CA ARG A 65 -0.19 13.97 -8.51
C ARG A 65 -1.43 14.77 -8.85
N ARG A 66 -2.49 14.12 -9.35
CA ARG A 66 -3.76 14.82 -9.66
C ARG A 66 -4.42 15.37 -8.41
N ILE A 67 -4.41 14.58 -7.32
CA ILE A 67 -5.02 15.00 -6.06
C ILE A 67 -4.22 16.17 -5.46
N PHE A 68 -2.88 16.14 -5.54
CA PHE A 68 -2.03 17.24 -5.10
C PHE A 68 -2.36 18.57 -5.79
N LYS A 69 -2.66 18.55 -7.09
CA LYS A 69 -3.02 19.76 -7.84
C LYS A 69 -4.34 20.38 -7.39
N VAL A 70 -5.29 19.57 -6.94
CA VAL A 70 -6.61 20.02 -6.50
C VAL A 70 -6.63 20.36 -5.02
N ASN A 71 -6.03 19.51 -4.20
CA ASN A 71 -5.96 19.68 -2.74
C ASN A 71 -4.63 19.11 -2.23
N PRO A 72 -3.63 19.98 -1.95
CA PRO A 72 -2.31 19.54 -1.52
C PRO A 72 -2.32 18.73 -0.22
N LEU A 73 -3.17 19.10 0.75
CA LEU A 73 -3.27 18.38 2.02
C LEU A 73 -3.82 16.96 1.81
N LEU A 74 -4.87 16.83 1.00
CA LEU A 74 -5.45 15.52 0.67
C LEU A 74 -4.44 14.68 -0.14
N GLY A 75 -3.74 15.31 -1.07
CA GLY A 75 -2.67 14.68 -1.84
C GLY A 75 -1.57 14.12 -0.94
N TYR A 76 -1.11 14.91 0.03
CA TYR A 76 -0.12 14.47 1.01
C TYR A 76 -0.60 13.28 1.85
N MET A 77 -1.84 13.34 2.36
CA MET A 77 -2.42 12.25 3.15
C MET A 77 -2.43 10.92 2.36
N HIS A 78 -2.88 10.96 1.12
CA HIS A 78 -2.91 9.76 0.27
C HIS A 78 -1.52 9.29 -0.13
N MET A 79 -0.62 10.21 -0.49
CA MET A 79 0.76 9.88 -0.83
C MET A 79 1.51 9.27 0.35
N SER A 80 1.42 9.86 1.53
CA SER A 80 2.12 9.37 2.71
C SER A 80 1.70 7.94 3.07
N LEU A 81 0.41 7.61 2.89
CA LEU A 81 -0.08 6.25 3.08
C LEU A 81 0.40 5.32 1.96
N ALA A 82 0.07 5.60 0.70
CA ALA A 82 0.35 4.68 -0.40
C ALA A 82 1.86 4.55 -0.68
N PHE A 83 2.56 5.68 -0.81
CA PHE A 83 3.98 5.70 -1.12
C PHE A 83 4.84 5.35 0.09
N GLY A 84 4.41 5.77 1.29
CA GLY A 84 5.09 5.41 2.53
C GLY A 84 5.10 3.90 2.76
N TRP A 85 3.96 3.22 2.61
CA TRP A 85 3.89 1.76 2.69
C TRP A 85 4.71 1.07 1.60
N PHE A 86 4.65 1.56 0.37
CA PHE A 86 5.47 1.03 -0.71
C PHE A 86 6.96 1.12 -0.39
N LEU A 87 7.42 2.27 0.11
CA LEU A 87 8.82 2.46 0.50
C LEU A 87 9.22 1.59 1.71
N LEU A 88 8.35 1.39 2.69
CA LEU A 88 8.60 0.47 3.80
C LEU A 88 8.88 -0.95 3.31
N ILE A 89 8.09 -1.44 2.35
CA ILE A 89 8.30 -2.76 1.73
C ILE A 89 9.64 -2.80 1.00
N VAL A 90 9.96 -1.78 0.19
CA VAL A 90 11.20 -1.72 -0.60
C VAL A 90 12.42 -1.63 0.30
N VAL A 91 12.42 -0.72 1.27
CA VAL A 91 13.55 -0.53 2.18
C VAL A 91 13.74 -1.76 3.07
N GLY A 92 12.65 -2.33 3.60
CA GLY A 92 12.71 -3.55 4.40
C GLY A 92 13.21 -4.76 3.59
N TRP A 93 12.87 -4.85 2.30
CA TRP A 93 13.43 -5.86 1.41
C TRP A 93 14.94 -5.65 1.19
N ILE A 94 15.38 -4.42 0.92
CA ILE A 94 16.80 -4.09 0.77
C ILE A 94 17.57 -4.41 2.06
N GLU A 95 17.01 -4.04 3.21
CA GLU A 95 17.58 -4.35 4.52
C GLU A 95 17.74 -5.86 4.73
N THR A 96 16.67 -6.63 4.44
CA THR A 96 16.70 -8.10 4.56
C THR A 96 17.79 -8.71 3.68
N VAL A 97 17.90 -8.26 2.43
CA VAL A 97 18.94 -8.74 1.49
C VAL A 97 20.32 -8.36 1.98
N ALA A 98 20.50 -7.17 2.55
CA ALA A 98 21.77 -6.70 3.08
C ALA A 98 22.26 -7.51 4.30
N TYR A 99 21.35 -8.05 5.11
CA TYR A 99 21.68 -8.86 6.28
C TYR A 99 21.72 -10.36 6.02
N LEU A 100 20.75 -10.88 5.28
CA LEU A 100 20.58 -12.33 5.09
C LEU A 100 20.96 -12.80 3.69
N GLY A 101 21.32 -11.88 2.79
CA GLY A 101 21.51 -12.20 1.38
C GLY A 101 20.16 -12.56 0.72
N PHE A 102 20.22 -13.28 -0.41
CA PHE A 102 19.03 -13.70 -1.15
C PHE A 102 18.35 -14.96 -0.57
N ARG A 103 18.37 -15.14 0.74
CA ARG A 103 17.62 -16.21 1.38
C ARG A 103 16.12 -15.90 1.35
N TYR A 104 15.33 -16.96 1.26
CA TYR A 104 13.87 -16.78 1.31
C TYR A 104 13.47 -16.24 2.68
N VAL A 105 12.84 -15.07 2.66
CA VAL A 105 12.19 -14.45 3.81
C VAL A 105 10.74 -14.16 3.44
N PRO A 106 9.76 -14.52 4.25
CA PRO A 106 8.37 -14.20 4.00
C PRO A 106 8.13 -12.69 3.89
N LEU A 107 7.13 -12.27 3.09
CA LEU A 107 6.85 -10.84 2.84
C LEU A 107 6.69 -10.01 4.11
N HIS A 108 6.03 -10.55 5.13
CA HIS A 108 5.88 -9.86 6.42
C HIS A 108 7.22 -9.65 7.15
N GLY A 109 8.18 -10.54 6.96
CA GLY A 109 9.53 -10.41 7.50
C GLY A 109 10.31 -9.26 6.83
N HIS A 110 10.05 -8.96 5.56
CA HIS A 110 10.69 -7.82 4.90
C HIS A 110 10.20 -6.48 5.45
N VAL A 111 8.89 -6.31 5.62
CA VAL A 111 8.31 -5.04 6.05
C VAL A 111 8.68 -4.70 7.49
N PHE A 112 8.77 -5.72 8.34
CA PHE A 112 9.00 -5.55 9.78
C PHE A 112 10.34 -6.12 10.23
N PHE A 113 11.29 -6.27 9.33
CA PHE A 113 12.59 -6.90 9.58
C PHE A 113 13.28 -6.35 10.82
N LYS A 114 13.33 -5.03 10.97
CA LYS A 114 13.90 -4.35 12.13
C LYS A 114 13.33 -4.85 13.47
N TYR A 115 12.03 -5.12 13.51
CA TYR A 115 11.34 -5.48 14.75
C TYR A 115 11.43 -6.98 15.07
N PHE A 116 11.77 -7.81 14.09
CA PHE A 116 11.85 -9.26 14.25
C PHE A 116 13.27 -9.80 14.28
N ALA A 117 14.23 -9.07 13.77
CA ALA A 117 15.62 -9.47 13.69
C ALA A 117 16.46 -8.90 14.85
N THR A 118 16.03 -9.16 16.09
CA THR A 118 16.67 -8.62 17.31
C THR A 118 18.10 -9.14 17.55
N GLU A 119 18.50 -10.24 16.92
CA GLU A 119 19.81 -10.88 17.10
C GLU A 119 20.86 -10.41 16.08
N LEU A 120 20.45 -9.61 15.09
CA LEU A 120 21.37 -9.15 14.05
C LEU A 120 21.94 -7.76 14.38
N PRO A 121 23.20 -7.51 14.00
CA PRO A 121 23.81 -6.20 14.23
C PRO A 121 23.02 -5.13 13.50
N HIS A 122 22.51 -4.14 14.24
CA HIS A 122 21.76 -3.02 13.69
C HIS A 122 22.64 -2.16 12.80
N LYS A 123 22.13 -1.83 11.61
CA LYS A 123 22.73 -0.80 10.75
C LYS A 123 21.97 0.51 10.95
N PRO A 124 22.57 1.52 11.60
CA PRO A 124 21.88 2.76 11.98
C PRO A 124 21.15 3.46 10.82
N VAL A 125 21.66 3.30 9.60
CA VAL A 125 21.07 3.89 8.39
C VAL A 125 19.70 3.30 8.09
N PHE A 126 19.55 1.95 8.14
CA PHE A 126 18.27 1.31 7.89
C PHE A 126 17.27 1.58 9.01
N ASP A 127 17.74 1.58 10.26
CA ASP A 127 16.92 1.93 11.41
C ASP A 127 16.33 3.34 11.27
N PHE A 128 17.20 4.31 10.94
CA PHE A 128 16.77 5.68 10.71
C PHE A 128 15.78 5.80 9.55
N LEU A 129 16.05 5.14 8.41
CA LEU A 129 15.16 5.17 7.25
C LEU A 129 13.78 4.55 7.56
N MET A 130 13.76 3.42 8.26
CA MET A 130 12.49 2.77 8.63
C MET A 130 11.68 3.63 9.59
N ASP A 131 12.31 4.24 10.59
CA ASP A 131 11.65 5.15 11.52
C ASP A 131 11.12 6.40 10.82
N LEU A 132 11.90 6.97 9.89
CA LEU A 132 11.48 8.11 9.08
C LEU A 132 10.26 7.78 8.21
N LEU A 133 10.25 6.61 7.58
CA LEU A 133 9.13 6.16 6.76
C LEU A 133 7.89 5.87 7.60
N LEU A 134 8.05 5.28 8.78
CA LEU A 134 6.95 5.08 9.73
C LEU A 134 6.37 6.42 10.19
N LEU A 135 7.22 7.40 10.50
CA LEU A 135 6.80 8.76 10.85
C LEU A 135 6.05 9.41 9.70
N PHE A 136 6.51 9.21 8.47
CA PHE A 136 5.85 9.72 7.26
C PHE A 136 4.44 9.12 7.10
N VAL A 137 4.28 7.80 7.25
CA VAL A 137 2.97 7.14 7.22
C VAL A 137 2.08 7.64 8.37
N LEU A 138 2.63 7.70 9.59
CA LEU A 138 1.90 8.16 10.77
C LEU A 138 1.38 9.60 10.62
N SER A 139 2.18 10.48 10.03
CA SER A 139 1.75 11.86 9.74
C SER A 139 0.52 11.91 8.83
N GLY A 140 0.47 11.07 7.79
CA GLY A 140 -0.68 10.95 6.91
C GLY A 140 -1.93 10.39 7.59
N VAL A 141 -1.74 9.36 8.43
CA VAL A 141 -2.83 8.79 9.25
C VAL A 141 -3.39 9.85 10.20
N THR A 142 -2.52 10.56 10.93
CA THR A 142 -2.91 11.60 11.88
C THR A 142 -3.70 12.72 11.20
N LEU A 143 -3.25 13.18 10.03
CA LEU A 143 -3.98 14.18 9.24
C LEU A 143 -5.33 13.66 8.76
N ALA A 144 -5.43 12.38 8.36
CA ALA A 144 -6.68 11.77 7.94
C ALA A 144 -7.69 11.71 9.09
N PHE A 145 -7.25 11.30 10.28
CA PHE A 145 -8.08 11.31 11.48
C PHE A 145 -8.49 12.72 11.88
N GLY A 146 -7.54 13.67 11.92
CA GLY A 146 -7.81 15.07 12.24
C GLY A 146 -8.87 15.69 11.31
N LYS A 147 -8.73 15.44 10.00
CA LYS A 147 -9.72 15.88 9.01
C LYS A 147 -11.11 15.25 9.27
N ARG A 148 -11.15 13.96 9.62
CA ARG A 148 -12.42 13.27 9.88
C ARG A 148 -13.11 13.82 11.13
N ILE A 149 -12.36 14.04 12.23
CA ILE A 149 -12.87 14.63 13.46
C ILE A 149 -13.38 16.05 13.20
N TYR A 150 -12.59 16.86 12.50
CA TYR A 150 -12.98 18.23 12.13
C TYR A 150 -14.25 18.26 11.29
N SER A 151 -14.36 17.39 10.27
CA SER A 151 -15.56 17.28 9.44
C SER A 151 -16.79 16.86 10.22
N GLN A 152 -16.64 15.99 11.23
CA GLN A 152 -17.74 15.60 12.11
C GLN A 152 -18.14 16.71 13.07
N ALA A 153 -17.17 17.40 13.66
CA ALA A 153 -17.41 18.49 14.60
C ALA A 153 -18.10 19.70 13.95
N MET A 154 -17.75 20.00 12.69
CA MET A 154 -18.33 21.11 11.92
C MET A 154 -19.66 20.78 11.25
N GLY A 155 -20.20 19.57 11.44
CA GLY A 155 -21.49 19.17 10.85
C GLY A 155 -21.53 19.18 9.33
N MET A 156 -20.38 19.03 8.66
CA MET A 156 -20.33 19.03 7.21
C MET A 156 -21.15 17.88 6.63
N HIS A 157 -22.02 18.18 5.67
CA HIS A 157 -22.82 17.17 4.97
C HIS A 157 -21.90 16.12 4.33
N ARG A 158 -22.16 14.85 4.65
CA ARG A 158 -21.46 13.72 4.05
C ARG A 158 -21.88 13.62 2.57
N THR A 159 -20.96 13.91 1.68
CA THR A 159 -21.17 13.80 0.22
C THR A 159 -21.21 12.35 -0.28
N THR A 160 -20.70 11.40 0.53
CA THR A 160 -20.69 9.98 0.20
C THR A 160 -21.48 9.18 1.25
N ARG A 161 -22.42 8.36 0.81
CA ARG A 161 -23.05 7.32 1.63
C ARG A 161 -22.00 6.22 1.85
N HIS A 162 -21.42 6.17 3.04
CA HIS A 162 -20.57 5.04 3.41
C HIS A 162 -21.42 3.78 3.52
N VAL A 163 -21.13 2.79 2.70
CA VAL A 163 -21.70 1.45 2.80
C VAL A 163 -21.18 0.81 4.09
N LEU A 164 -21.95 -0.12 4.67
CA LEU A 164 -21.60 -0.80 5.92
C LEU A 164 -20.17 -1.39 5.87
N GLY A 165 -19.76 -1.90 4.70
CA GLY A 165 -18.42 -2.42 4.45
C GLY A 165 -17.30 -1.40 4.65
N ASP A 166 -17.53 -0.13 4.28
CA ASP A 166 -16.53 0.94 4.48
C ASP A 166 -16.35 1.28 5.97
N ARG A 167 -17.40 1.09 6.77
CA ARG A 167 -17.33 1.29 8.22
C ARG A 167 -16.57 0.18 8.92
N ILE A 168 -16.76 -1.05 8.50
CA ILE A 168 -16.06 -2.22 9.03
C ILE A 168 -14.57 -2.21 8.65
N ALA A 169 -14.24 -1.77 7.44
CA ALA A 169 -12.85 -1.67 6.98
C ALA A 169 -12.05 -0.54 7.66
N LEU A 170 -12.75 0.39 8.34
CA LEU A 170 -12.14 1.55 9.01
C LEU A 170 -12.17 1.45 10.55
N SER A 171 -12.73 0.38 11.09
CA SER A 171 -12.75 0.07 12.53
C SER A 171 -11.66 -0.93 12.90
#